data_caa454df4bb644ab7ca255aa49418ebb
#
_entry.id   caa454df4bb644ab7ca255aa49418ebb
#
_cell.length_a   1.000
_cell.length_b   1.000
_cell.length_c   1.000
_cell.angle_alpha   90.00
_cell.angle_beta   90.00
_cell.angle_gamma   90.00
#
_symmetry.space_group_name_H-M   'P 1'
#
loop_
_entity.id
_entity.type
_entity.pdbx_description
1 polymer ?
#
loop_
_entity_poly.entity_id
_entity_poly.type
_entity_poly.pdbx_seq_one_letter_code
_entity_poly.pdbx_strand_id
1 'polypeptide(L)'
;MRILILEDDPAIAFDLQAILEADGHEVVDSISSLAEAYQHLDDRFDCALLDIDVIGGKSFGVAETLMERHIPFVFVSASAPSDLPQPLQRAAFVAKPFEEKVLLKTVEHAVPHFLPC
;
A
#
# COMPACT_ATOMS: atom_id res chain seq x y z
N MET A 1 -8.82 1.86 -10.08
CA MET A 1 -8.05 0.60 -10.01
C MET A 1 -8.42 -0.18 -8.76
N ARG A 2 -8.00 -1.41 -8.67
CA ARG A 2 -8.25 -2.28 -7.52
C ARG A 2 -7.07 -2.23 -6.56
N ILE A 3 -7.34 -1.93 -5.30
CA ILE A 3 -6.29 -1.65 -4.30
C ILE A 3 -6.46 -2.54 -3.08
N LEU A 4 -5.36 -3.14 -2.63
CA LEU A 4 -5.27 -3.89 -1.38
C LEU A 4 -4.62 -2.98 -0.33
N ILE A 5 -5.19 -2.96 0.88
CA ILE A 5 -4.64 -2.18 2.00
C ILE A 5 -4.15 -3.12 3.09
N LEU A 6 -2.91 -2.91 3.54
CA LEU A 6 -2.32 -3.56 4.71
C LEU A 6 -2.01 -2.49 5.75
N GLU A 7 -2.85 -2.37 6.76
CA GLU A 7 -2.76 -1.36 7.81
C GLU A 7 -3.39 -1.91 9.10
N ASP A 8 -2.66 -1.92 10.20
CA ASP A 8 -3.14 -2.48 11.47
C ASP A 8 -3.95 -1.49 12.31
N ASP A 9 -3.85 -0.19 12.04
CA ASP A 9 -4.69 0.81 12.72
C ASP A 9 -6.03 0.94 11.98
N PRO A 10 -7.15 0.52 12.61
CA PRO A 10 -8.44 0.53 11.92
C PRO A 10 -8.93 1.93 11.53
N ALA A 11 -8.56 2.96 12.28
CA ALA A 11 -8.95 4.33 11.93
C ALA A 11 -8.23 4.80 10.67
N ILE A 12 -6.93 4.51 10.55
CA ILE A 12 -6.15 4.86 9.37
C ILE A 12 -6.61 4.03 8.18
N ALA A 13 -6.84 2.74 8.36
CA ALA A 13 -7.35 1.87 7.30
C ALA A 13 -8.69 2.38 6.76
N PHE A 14 -9.58 2.80 7.63
CA PHE A 14 -10.86 3.38 7.24
C PHE A 14 -10.68 4.66 6.43
N ASP A 15 -9.79 5.56 6.86
CA ASP A 15 -9.51 6.80 6.15
C ASP A 15 -8.92 6.55 4.76
N LEU A 16 -7.97 5.62 4.66
CA LEU A 16 -7.37 5.24 3.37
C LEU A 16 -8.44 4.72 2.42
N GLN A 17 -9.29 3.82 2.90
CA GLN A 17 -10.36 3.26 2.09
C GLN A 17 -11.33 4.34 1.62
N ALA A 18 -11.75 5.24 2.51
CA ALA A 18 -12.68 6.31 2.17
C ALA A 18 -12.09 7.23 1.09
N ILE A 19 -10.82 7.61 1.22
CA ILE A 19 -10.14 8.48 0.27
C ILE A 19 -10.05 7.81 -1.10
N LEU A 20 -9.63 6.55 -1.13
CA LEU A 20 -9.48 5.82 -2.39
C LEU A 20 -10.81 5.58 -3.09
N GLU A 21 -11.83 5.20 -2.33
CA GLU A 21 -13.16 4.97 -2.91
C GLU A 21 -13.81 6.25 -3.42
N ALA A 22 -13.60 7.37 -2.73
CA ALA A 22 -14.09 8.67 -3.19
C ALA A 22 -13.43 9.10 -4.51
N ASP A 23 -12.22 8.64 -4.77
CA ASP A 23 -11.50 8.91 -6.02
C ASP A 23 -11.81 7.88 -7.13
N GLY A 24 -12.73 6.98 -6.89
CA GLY A 24 -13.19 6.02 -7.90
C GLY A 24 -12.46 4.67 -7.90
N HIS A 25 -11.59 4.42 -6.93
CA HIS A 25 -10.91 3.15 -6.82
C HIS A 25 -11.76 2.13 -6.05
N GLU A 26 -11.51 0.86 -6.28
CA GLU A 26 -12.11 -0.22 -5.51
C GLU A 26 -11.10 -0.76 -4.50
N VAL A 27 -11.44 -0.76 -3.22
CA VAL A 27 -10.62 -1.40 -2.20
C VAL A 27 -11.08 -2.85 -2.11
N VAL A 28 -10.23 -3.78 -2.57
CA VAL A 28 -10.59 -5.19 -2.65
C VAL A 28 -10.59 -5.86 -1.28
N ASP A 29 -9.70 -5.41 -0.40
CA ASP A 29 -9.68 -5.83 0.99
C ASP A 29 -8.83 -4.87 1.81
N SER A 30 -9.11 -4.80 3.11
CA SER A 30 -8.33 -4.04 4.07
C SER A 30 -7.94 -4.99 5.19
N ILE A 31 -6.67 -5.34 5.26
CA ILE A 31 -6.14 -6.37 6.15
C ILE A 31 -5.12 -5.77 7.11
N SER A 32 -4.90 -6.44 8.24
CA SER A 32 -4.14 -5.86 9.35
C SER A 32 -2.90 -6.67 9.76
N SER A 33 -2.70 -7.86 9.20
CA SER A 33 -1.62 -8.74 9.62
C SER A 33 -0.84 -9.31 8.45
N LEU A 34 0.41 -9.74 8.73
CA LEU A 34 1.23 -10.42 7.73
C LEU A 34 0.58 -11.72 7.27
N ALA A 35 -0.03 -12.48 8.18
CA ALA A 35 -0.69 -13.72 7.83
C ALA A 35 -1.79 -13.49 6.79
N GLU A 36 -2.63 -12.49 7.01
CA GLU A 36 -3.67 -12.10 6.05
C GLU A 36 -3.06 -11.63 4.74
N ALA A 37 -1.98 -10.84 4.80
CA ALA A 37 -1.33 -10.33 3.60
C ALA A 37 -0.87 -11.46 2.69
N TYR A 38 -0.20 -12.47 3.27
CA TYR A 38 0.26 -13.61 2.48
C TYR A 38 -0.88 -14.45 1.92
N GLN A 39 -2.03 -14.50 2.59
CA GLN A 39 -3.22 -15.18 2.08
C GLN A 39 -3.84 -14.46 0.88
N HIS A 40 -3.68 -13.13 0.80
CA HIS A 40 -4.30 -12.29 -0.22
C HIS A 40 -3.38 -11.90 -1.37
N LEU A 41 -2.10 -12.32 -1.35
CA LEU A 41 -1.14 -11.95 -2.41
C LEU A 41 -1.53 -12.45 -3.80
N ASP A 42 -2.30 -13.52 -3.88
CA ASP A 42 -2.74 -14.07 -5.16
C ASP A 42 -4.08 -13.48 -5.64
N ASP A 43 -4.69 -12.61 -4.85
CA ASP A 43 -5.89 -11.91 -5.26
C ASP A 43 -5.56 -10.92 -6.39
N ARG A 44 -6.59 -10.58 -7.18
CA ARG A 44 -6.40 -9.62 -8.26
C ARG A 44 -6.51 -8.20 -7.74
N PHE A 45 -5.39 -7.51 -7.72
CA PHE A 45 -5.35 -6.08 -7.42
C PHE A 45 -4.24 -5.43 -8.25
N ASP A 46 -4.38 -4.12 -8.46
CA ASP A 46 -3.46 -3.35 -9.30
C ASP A 46 -2.37 -2.68 -8.49
N CYS A 47 -2.63 -2.40 -7.22
CA CYS A 47 -1.71 -1.70 -6.33
C CYS A 47 -2.00 -2.09 -4.89
N ALA A 48 -0.97 -2.09 -4.05
CA ALA A 48 -1.11 -2.31 -2.61
C ALA A 48 -0.61 -1.09 -1.84
N LEU A 49 -1.32 -0.72 -0.78
CA LEU A 49 -0.84 0.25 0.21
C LEU A 49 -0.39 -0.53 1.44
N LEU A 50 0.86 -0.31 1.86
CA LEU A 50 1.48 -1.09 2.93
C LEU A 50 1.94 -0.18 4.06
N ASP A 51 1.45 -0.41 5.27
CA ASP A 51 2.14 0.07 6.45
C ASP A 51 3.36 -0.83 6.70
N ILE A 52 4.39 -0.30 7.33
CA ILE A 52 5.61 -1.06 7.61
C ILE A 52 5.41 -1.96 8.84
N ASP A 53 4.91 -1.40 9.95
CA ASP A 53 4.69 -2.15 11.18
C ASP A 53 3.23 -2.59 11.26
N VAL A 54 3.00 -3.89 11.14
CA VAL A 54 1.66 -4.46 11.18
C VAL A 54 1.63 -5.64 12.16
N ILE A 55 0.47 -6.24 12.35
CA ILE A 55 0.36 -7.41 13.21
C ILE A 55 1.20 -8.54 12.60
N GLY A 56 2.12 -9.05 13.38
CA GLY A 56 3.03 -10.12 12.96
C GLY A 56 4.44 -9.64 12.62
N GLY A 57 4.67 -8.32 12.45
CA GLY A 57 6.01 -7.78 12.24
C GLY A 57 6.08 -6.74 11.12
N LYS A 58 7.22 -6.70 10.46
CA LYS A 58 7.49 -5.76 9.36
C LYS A 58 6.96 -6.30 8.04
N SER A 59 6.40 -5.44 7.21
CA SER A 59 5.83 -5.83 5.91
C SER A 59 6.85 -5.92 4.78
N PHE A 60 8.15 -5.89 5.10
CA PHE A 60 9.20 -5.89 4.08
C PHE A 60 9.16 -7.13 3.17
N GLY A 61 8.89 -8.31 3.74
CA GLY A 61 8.77 -9.54 2.96
C GLY A 61 7.59 -9.50 1.98
N VAL A 62 6.49 -8.91 2.39
CA VAL A 62 5.33 -8.70 1.52
C VAL A 62 5.71 -7.77 0.37
N ALA A 63 6.38 -6.65 0.68
CA ALA A 63 6.81 -5.69 -0.33
C ALA A 63 7.79 -6.30 -1.32
N GLU A 64 8.74 -7.09 -0.85
CA GLU A 64 9.70 -7.77 -1.72
C GLU A 64 9.01 -8.76 -2.66
N THR A 65 8.01 -9.49 -2.16
CA THR A 65 7.23 -10.41 -2.98
C THR A 65 6.46 -9.66 -4.07
N LEU A 66 5.85 -8.53 -3.72
CA LEU A 66 5.15 -7.70 -4.70
C LEU A 66 6.12 -7.17 -5.75
N MET A 67 7.30 -6.74 -5.33
CA MET A 67 8.33 -6.26 -6.25
C MET A 67 8.76 -7.35 -7.24
N GLU A 68 8.98 -8.56 -6.74
CA GLU A 68 9.34 -9.71 -7.60
C GLU A 68 8.24 -10.04 -8.60
N ARG A 69 6.99 -9.85 -8.23
CA ARG A 69 5.83 -10.09 -9.10
C ARG A 69 5.47 -8.91 -9.99
N HIS A 70 6.23 -7.81 -9.91
CA HIS A 70 5.97 -6.56 -10.64
C HIS A 70 4.59 -5.97 -10.32
N ILE A 71 4.15 -6.11 -9.08
CA ILE A 71 2.89 -5.50 -8.61
C ILE A 71 3.23 -4.19 -7.91
N PRO A 72 2.72 -3.05 -8.39
CA PRO A 72 2.97 -1.76 -7.76
C PRO A 72 2.48 -1.70 -6.31
N PHE A 73 3.25 -1.02 -5.47
CA PHE A 73 2.85 -0.78 -4.08
C PHE A 73 3.40 0.55 -3.59
N VAL A 74 2.77 1.07 -2.53
CA VAL A 74 3.15 2.31 -1.89
C VAL A 74 3.21 2.06 -0.39
N PHE A 75 4.33 2.42 0.24
CA PHE A 75 4.39 2.45 1.70
C PHE A 75 3.66 3.67 2.23
N VAL A 76 2.83 3.48 3.26
CA VAL A 76 2.17 4.56 3.99
C VAL A 76 2.52 4.35 5.45
N SER A 77 3.48 5.11 5.99
CA SER A 77 4.05 4.80 7.29
C SER A 77 4.54 6.04 8.04
N ALA A 78 4.59 5.93 9.37
CA ALA A 78 5.19 6.93 10.24
C ALA A 78 6.72 6.83 10.25
N SER A 79 7.29 5.72 9.77
CA SER A 79 8.74 5.55 9.65
C SER A 79 9.28 6.40 8.51
N ALA A 80 10.60 6.57 8.45
CA ALA A 80 11.25 7.30 7.37
C ALA A 80 11.64 6.35 6.23
N PRO A 81 11.72 6.85 4.98
CA PRO A 81 12.21 6.02 3.87
C PRO A 81 13.60 5.44 4.11
N SER A 82 14.45 6.14 4.87
CA SER A 82 15.78 5.66 5.23
C SER A 82 15.76 4.42 6.15
N ASP A 83 14.62 4.11 6.76
CA ASP A 83 14.46 2.92 7.60
C ASP A 83 14.18 1.67 6.75
N LEU A 84 13.92 1.82 5.46
CA LEU A 84 13.65 0.70 4.57
C LEU A 84 14.94 -0.07 4.25
N PRO A 85 14.87 -1.40 4.10
CA PRO A 85 15.98 -2.18 3.54
C PRO A 85 16.39 -1.63 2.18
N GLN A 86 17.68 -1.77 1.84
CA GLN A 86 18.20 -1.18 0.61
C GLN A 86 17.40 -1.54 -0.65
N PRO A 87 16.96 -2.78 -0.87
CA PRO A 87 16.16 -3.10 -2.06
C PRO A 87 14.85 -2.33 -2.16
N LEU A 88 14.33 -1.82 -1.03
CA LEU A 88 13.05 -1.13 -0.98
C LEU A 88 13.18 0.39 -0.87
N GLN A 89 14.38 0.95 -0.85
CA GLN A 89 14.59 2.38 -0.60
C GLN A 89 14.05 3.28 -1.71
N ARG A 90 13.86 2.75 -2.91
CA ARG A 90 13.29 3.50 -4.04
C ARG A 90 11.79 3.30 -4.19
N ALA A 91 11.16 2.53 -3.29
CA ALA A 91 9.73 2.33 -3.33
C ALA A 91 8.98 3.63 -3.07
N ALA A 92 7.80 3.75 -3.67
CA ALA A 92 6.92 4.89 -3.40
C ALA A 92 6.57 4.94 -1.92
N PHE A 93 6.57 6.12 -1.33
CA PHE A 93 6.42 6.28 0.11
C PHE A 93 5.58 7.52 0.42
N VAL A 94 4.61 7.36 1.31
CA VAL A 94 3.81 8.45 1.83
C VAL A 94 3.97 8.46 3.35
N ALA A 95 4.48 9.58 3.89
CA ALA A 95 4.67 9.72 5.33
C ALA A 95 3.36 10.01 6.05
N LYS A 96 3.19 9.44 7.23
CA LYS A 96 2.07 9.78 8.13
C LYS A 96 2.47 10.93 9.04
N PRO A 97 1.59 11.86 9.35
CA PRO A 97 0.24 12.01 8.81
C PRO A 97 0.28 12.45 7.35
N PHE A 98 -0.61 11.92 6.52
CA PHE A 98 -0.60 12.20 5.09
C PHE A 98 -1.69 13.17 4.69
N GLU A 99 -1.45 13.88 3.59
CA GLU A 99 -2.46 14.66 2.91
C GLU A 99 -3.11 13.81 1.82
N GLU A 100 -4.42 13.96 1.67
CA GLU A 100 -5.20 13.21 0.70
C GLU A 100 -4.66 13.35 -0.73
N LYS A 101 -4.32 14.59 -1.14
CA LYS A 101 -3.79 14.85 -2.48
C LYS A 101 -2.45 14.17 -2.72
N VAL A 102 -1.58 14.14 -1.70
CA VAL A 102 -0.28 13.50 -1.81
C VAL A 102 -0.45 11.99 -1.93
N LEU A 103 -1.34 11.41 -1.13
CA LEU A 103 -1.64 9.99 -1.20
C LEU A 103 -2.14 9.59 -2.60
N LEU A 104 -3.15 10.27 -3.12
CA LEU A 104 -3.74 9.96 -4.41
C LEU A 104 -2.75 10.13 -5.56
N LYS A 105 -1.94 11.18 -5.52
CA LYS A 105 -0.92 11.42 -6.53
C LYS A 105 0.17 10.35 -6.52
N THR A 106 0.59 9.93 -5.33
CA THR A 106 1.60 8.89 -5.19
C THR A 106 1.10 7.54 -5.70
N VAL A 107 -0.14 7.19 -5.38
CA VAL A 107 -0.78 5.96 -5.88
C VAL A 107 -0.87 5.99 -7.40
N GLU A 108 -1.30 7.11 -7.98
CA GLU A 108 -1.40 7.29 -9.42
C GLU A 108 -0.06 7.09 -10.11
N HIS A 109 1.00 7.67 -9.56
CA HIS A 109 2.35 7.54 -10.12
C HIS A 109 2.95 6.15 -9.94
N ALA A 110 2.55 5.42 -8.91
CA ALA A 110 3.05 4.06 -8.66
C ALA A 110 2.55 3.07 -9.72
N VAL A 111 1.45 3.39 -10.40
CA VAL A 111 0.87 2.54 -11.45
C VAL A 111 0.93 3.29 -12.79
N PRO A 112 2.14 3.47 -13.35
CA PRO A 112 2.33 4.38 -14.49
C PRO A 112 1.66 3.92 -15.77
N HIS A 113 1.27 2.65 -15.88
CA HIS A 113 0.61 2.11 -17.08
C HIS A 113 -0.90 2.02 -16.92
N PHE A 114 -1.44 2.54 -15.82
CA PHE A 114 -2.88 2.59 -15.65
C PHE A 114 -3.42 3.76 -16.48
N LEU A 115 -4.11 3.42 -17.55
CA LEU A 115 -4.75 4.41 -18.43
C LEU A 115 -6.25 4.41 -18.17
N PRO A 116 -6.79 5.48 -17.59
CA PRO A 116 -8.23 5.61 -17.39
C PRO A 116 -8.89 5.97 -18.71
N CYS A 117 -9.13 5.02 -19.54
CA CYS A 117 -9.82 5.31 -20.78
C CYS A 117 -11.05 4.46 -20.96
#